data_8456048b28029a6ccc0a807efa3a90f3
#
_entry.id   8456048b28029a6ccc0a807efa3a90f3
#
_cell.length_a   1.000
_cell.length_b   1.000
_cell.length_c   1.000
_cell.angle_alpha   90.00
_cell.angle_beta   90.00
_cell.angle_gamma   90.00
#
_symmetry.space_group_name_H-M   'P 1'
#
loop_
_entity.id
_entity.type
_entity.pdbx_description
1 polymer ?
#
loop_
_entity_poly.entity_id
_entity_poly.type
_entity_poly.pdbx_seq_one_letter_code
_entity_poly.pdbx_strand_id
1 'polypeptide(L)'
;MPGWLKVLLIVLIIVVLLVIGAVGAGVFWVMKNKDAWMARAKEVATEGRDFGSHTDNQGCVDESIVRYKKEPGMSSAISTSVFMRMCLDASRKTPGFCDDVPRATEFMKSAQWRIDQCRRINLSGDRYCQQLFQPVQQFCEMKDSPRKQ
;
A
#
# COMPACT_ATOMS: atom_id res chain seq x y z
N MET A 1 27.46 -28.75 -32.67
CA MET A 1 26.36 -28.56 -31.66
C MET A 1 25.28 -29.59 -31.98
N PRO A 2 24.86 -30.40 -31.01
CA PRO A 2 23.78 -31.35 -31.22
C PRO A 2 22.46 -30.64 -31.51
N GLY A 3 21.61 -31.23 -32.41
CA GLY A 3 20.40 -30.56 -32.92
C GLY A 3 19.44 -30.06 -31.85
N TRP A 4 19.33 -30.76 -30.70
CA TRP A 4 18.48 -30.38 -29.56
C TRP A 4 18.92 -29.07 -28.89
N LEU A 5 20.23 -28.77 -28.89
CA LEU A 5 20.78 -27.51 -28.37
C LEU A 5 20.35 -26.29 -29.19
N LYS A 6 20.30 -26.45 -30.54
CA LYS A 6 19.80 -25.42 -31.45
C LYS A 6 18.31 -25.13 -31.20
N VAL A 7 17.52 -26.18 -31.00
CA VAL A 7 16.08 -26.05 -30.70
C VAL A 7 15.87 -25.33 -29.38
N LEU A 8 16.60 -25.72 -28.34
CA LEU A 8 16.53 -25.06 -27.02
C LEU A 8 16.89 -23.57 -27.13
N LEU A 9 17.91 -23.23 -27.89
CA LEU A 9 18.38 -21.86 -28.09
C LEU A 9 17.31 -21.01 -28.80
N ILE A 10 16.69 -21.57 -29.86
CA ILE A 10 15.59 -20.90 -30.57
C ILE A 10 14.39 -20.67 -29.65
N VAL A 11 13.97 -21.68 -28.87
CA VAL A 11 12.87 -21.56 -27.94
C VAL A 11 13.17 -20.50 -26.87
N LEU A 12 14.40 -20.48 -26.35
CA LEU A 12 14.82 -19.47 -25.37
C LEU A 12 14.72 -18.04 -25.97
N ILE A 13 15.20 -17.85 -27.20
CA ILE A 13 15.11 -16.54 -27.85
C ILE A 13 13.65 -16.10 -28.04
N ILE A 14 12.78 -17.01 -28.46
CA ILE A 14 11.35 -16.72 -28.65
C ILE A 14 10.72 -16.32 -27.33
N VAL A 15 10.99 -17.05 -26.25
CA VAL A 15 10.46 -16.74 -24.90
C VAL A 15 10.95 -15.37 -24.44
N VAL A 16 12.24 -15.05 -24.61
CA VAL A 16 12.80 -13.74 -24.25
C VAL A 16 12.13 -12.62 -25.04
N LEU A 17 11.93 -12.79 -26.35
CA LEU A 17 11.26 -11.79 -27.17
C LEU A 17 9.80 -11.59 -26.77
N LEU A 18 9.08 -12.67 -26.44
CA LEU A 18 7.70 -12.57 -25.94
C LEU A 18 7.63 -11.83 -24.60
N VAL A 19 8.56 -12.10 -23.69
CA VAL A 19 8.64 -11.39 -22.39
C VAL A 19 8.93 -9.92 -22.58
N ILE A 20 9.91 -9.57 -23.44
CA ILE A 20 10.23 -8.17 -23.76
C ILE A 20 9.02 -7.47 -24.38
N GLY A 21 8.33 -8.13 -25.32
CA GLY A 21 7.12 -7.60 -25.95
C GLY A 21 6.00 -7.35 -24.94
N ALA A 22 5.75 -8.30 -24.06
CA ALA A 22 4.72 -8.18 -23.01
C ALA A 22 5.04 -7.06 -22.02
N VAL A 23 6.31 -6.96 -21.57
CA VAL A 23 6.75 -5.88 -20.68
C VAL A 23 6.65 -4.52 -21.39
N GLY A 24 7.09 -4.42 -22.63
CA GLY A 24 7.00 -3.19 -23.42
C GLY A 24 5.55 -2.72 -23.62
N ALA A 25 4.65 -3.62 -23.96
CA ALA A 25 3.22 -3.33 -24.07
C ALA A 25 2.61 -2.88 -22.73
N GLY A 26 2.98 -3.56 -21.64
CA GLY A 26 2.53 -3.20 -20.29
C GLY A 26 3.00 -1.79 -19.87
N VAL A 27 4.27 -1.48 -20.08
CA VAL A 27 4.84 -0.16 -19.78
C VAL A 27 4.16 0.91 -20.64
N PHE A 28 3.98 0.67 -21.92
CA PHE A 28 3.30 1.61 -22.82
C PHE A 28 1.87 1.89 -22.38
N TRP A 29 1.13 0.85 -21.98
CA TRP A 29 -0.24 1.00 -21.49
C TRP A 29 -0.31 1.82 -20.19
N VAL A 30 0.59 1.55 -19.24
CA VAL A 30 0.71 2.31 -17.99
C VAL A 30 1.06 3.77 -18.29
N MET A 31 2.02 4.04 -19.17
CA MET A 31 2.41 5.40 -19.54
C MET A 31 1.28 6.16 -20.23
N LYS A 32 0.47 5.48 -21.06
CA LYS A 32 -0.69 6.10 -21.70
C LYS A 32 -1.80 6.46 -20.71
N ASN A 33 -1.96 5.68 -19.65
CA ASN A 33 -3.01 5.88 -18.64
C ASN A 33 -2.53 6.59 -17.36
N LYS A 34 -1.25 6.99 -17.30
CA LYS A 34 -0.65 7.60 -16.09
C LYS A 34 -1.42 8.80 -15.56
N ASP A 35 -1.97 9.63 -16.45
CA ASP A 35 -2.65 10.88 -16.06
C ASP A 35 -3.95 10.58 -15.30
N ALA A 36 -4.71 9.56 -15.74
CA ALA A 36 -5.92 9.12 -15.04
C ALA A 36 -5.61 8.53 -13.66
N TRP A 37 -4.53 7.72 -13.56
CA TRP A 37 -4.10 7.15 -12.29
C TRP A 37 -3.59 8.23 -11.32
N MET A 38 -2.81 9.20 -11.84
CA MET A 38 -2.30 10.30 -11.04
C MET A 38 -3.40 11.25 -10.59
N ALA A 39 -4.40 11.51 -11.43
CA ALA A 39 -5.56 12.32 -11.07
C ALA A 39 -6.33 11.68 -9.92
N ARG A 40 -6.62 10.38 -10.01
CA ARG A 40 -7.30 9.63 -8.94
C ARG A 40 -6.49 9.59 -7.65
N ALA A 41 -5.17 9.36 -7.74
CA ALA A 41 -4.31 9.37 -6.57
C ALA A 41 -4.27 10.75 -5.88
N LYS A 42 -4.25 11.84 -6.65
CA LYS A 42 -4.33 13.21 -6.12
C LYS A 42 -5.68 13.49 -5.45
N GLU A 43 -6.78 13.06 -6.05
CA GLU A 43 -8.12 13.20 -5.48
C GLU A 43 -8.20 12.53 -4.11
N VAL A 44 -7.82 11.25 -4.02
CA VAL A 44 -7.80 10.48 -2.77
C VAL A 44 -6.85 11.11 -1.73
N ALA A 45 -5.69 11.62 -2.18
CA ALA A 45 -4.74 12.28 -1.29
C ALA A 45 -5.28 13.61 -0.74
N THR A 46 -5.97 14.39 -1.57
CA THR A 46 -6.61 15.65 -1.15
C THR A 46 -7.74 15.38 -0.18
N GLU A 47 -8.59 14.41 -0.47
CA GLU A 47 -9.68 13.97 0.41
C GLU A 47 -9.14 13.48 1.77
N GLY A 48 -8.05 12.71 1.77
CA GLY A 48 -7.40 12.27 3.00
C GLY A 48 -6.91 13.44 3.86
N ARG A 49 -6.27 14.44 3.26
CA ARG A 49 -5.81 15.65 3.98
C ARG A 49 -6.96 16.46 4.53
N ASP A 50 -8.00 16.66 3.73
CA ASP A 50 -9.18 17.42 4.13
C ASP A 50 -9.85 16.75 5.32
N PHE A 51 -10.13 15.46 5.25
CA PHE A 51 -10.68 14.68 6.35
C PHE A 51 -9.77 14.74 7.59
N GLY A 52 -8.45 14.56 7.40
CA GLY A 52 -7.46 14.63 8.46
C GLY A 52 -7.48 15.95 9.23
N SER A 53 -7.65 17.08 8.53
CA SER A 53 -7.69 18.40 9.18
C SER A 53 -8.84 18.56 10.18
N HIS A 54 -9.88 17.75 10.09
CA HIS A 54 -11.08 17.80 10.92
C HIS A 54 -11.15 16.67 11.97
N THR A 55 -10.20 15.73 11.95
CA THR A 55 -10.18 14.56 12.83
C THR A 55 -8.84 14.38 13.57
N ASP A 56 -8.70 13.28 14.30
CA ASP A 56 -7.45 12.85 14.93
C ASP A 56 -6.90 11.57 14.27
N ASN A 57 -5.75 11.07 14.75
CA ASN A 57 -5.11 9.88 14.17
C ASN A 57 -6.02 8.65 14.21
N GLN A 58 -6.78 8.44 15.29
CA GLN A 58 -7.68 7.31 15.41
C GLN A 58 -8.83 7.41 14.41
N GLY A 59 -9.42 8.59 14.25
CA GLY A 59 -10.48 8.82 13.26
C GLY A 59 -10.04 8.56 11.82
N CYS A 60 -8.76 8.80 11.48
CA CYS A 60 -8.20 8.43 10.18
C CYS A 60 -8.19 6.91 9.96
N VAL A 61 -7.84 6.15 11.00
CA VAL A 61 -7.84 4.68 10.92
C VAL A 61 -9.27 4.16 10.78
N ASP A 62 -10.19 4.66 11.59
CA ASP A 62 -11.58 4.22 11.60
C ASP A 62 -12.27 4.47 10.25
N GLU A 63 -12.11 5.67 9.69
CA GLU A 63 -12.64 6.00 8.35
C GLU A 63 -12.03 5.13 7.26
N SER A 64 -10.73 4.88 7.32
CA SER A 64 -10.05 4.02 6.35
C SER A 64 -10.58 2.58 6.40
N ILE A 65 -10.87 2.05 7.58
CA ILE A 65 -11.47 0.73 7.76
C ILE A 65 -12.89 0.70 7.15
N VAL A 66 -13.70 1.73 7.40
CA VAL A 66 -15.05 1.85 6.84
C VAL A 66 -15.01 1.87 5.30
N ARG A 67 -14.11 2.65 4.72
CA ARG A 67 -13.92 2.73 3.25
C ARG A 67 -13.54 1.39 2.66
N TYR A 68 -12.56 0.72 3.24
CA TYR A 68 -12.10 -0.58 2.77
C TYR A 68 -13.20 -1.64 2.84
N LYS A 69 -13.98 -1.68 3.92
CA LYS A 69 -15.07 -2.65 4.10
C LYS A 69 -16.21 -2.50 3.11
N LYS A 70 -16.41 -1.31 2.52
CA LYS A 70 -17.44 -1.10 1.49
C LYS A 70 -17.14 -1.87 0.20
N GLU A 71 -15.86 -1.96 -0.16
CA GLU A 71 -15.43 -2.61 -1.40
C GLU A 71 -14.04 -3.26 -1.19
N PRO A 72 -14.00 -4.44 -0.52
CA PRO A 72 -12.73 -5.10 -0.23
C PRO A 72 -12.01 -5.54 -1.51
N GLY A 73 -10.70 -5.30 -1.59
CA GLY A 73 -9.90 -5.74 -2.72
C GLY A 73 -8.59 -4.96 -2.86
N MET A 74 -7.75 -5.37 -3.81
CA MET A 74 -6.43 -4.79 -4.01
C MET A 74 -6.47 -3.29 -4.33
N SER A 75 -7.36 -2.87 -5.24
CA SER A 75 -7.49 -1.47 -5.64
C SER A 75 -7.93 -0.60 -4.46
N SER A 76 -8.90 -1.08 -3.69
CA SER A 76 -9.38 -0.41 -2.48
C SER A 76 -8.31 -0.35 -1.39
N ALA A 77 -7.54 -1.42 -1.19
CA ALA A 77 -6.44 -1.41 -0.23
C ALA A 77 -5.39 -0.35 -0.57
N ILE A 78 -5.03 -0.19 -1.85
CA ILE A 78 -4.08 0.82 -2.31
C ILE A 78 -4.65 2.24 -2.09
N SER A 79 -5.86 2.51 -2.58
CA SER A 79 -6.48 3.84 -2.46
C SER A 79 -6.71 4.23 -0.99
N THR A 80 -7.19 3.30 -0.17
CA THR A 80 -7.40 3.52 1.26
C THR A 80 -6.08 3.74 2.00
N SER A 81 -4.99 3.06 1.60
CA SER A 81 -3.66 3.30 2.17
C SER A 81 -3.14 4.71 1.86
N VAL A 82 -3.38 5.21 0.65
CA VAL A 82 -3.05 6.60 0.28
C VAL A 82 -3.88 7.59 1.11
N PHE A 83 -5.19 7.37 1.21
CA PHE A 83 -6.09 8.16 2.04
C PHE A 83 -5.62 8.21 3.49
N MET A 84 -5.39 7.06 4.11
CA MET A 84 -4.94 6.93 5.50
C MET A 84 -3.65 7.69 5.75
N ARG A 85 -2.65 7.54 4.88
CA ARG A 85 -1.37 8.23 5.01
C ARG A 85 -1.55 9.75 5.01
N MET A 86 -2.29 10.29 4.04
CA MET A 86 -2.52 11.73 3.94
C MET A 86 -3.37 12.26 5.09
N CYS A 87 -4.33 11.46 5.56
CA CYS A 87 -5.14 11.77 6.72
C CYS A 87 -4.29 11.86 7.99
N LEU A 88 -3.47 10.85 8.27
CA LEU A 88 -2.59 10.81 9.44
C LEU A 88 -1.61 12.00 9.47
N ASP A 89 -1.08 12.38 8.31
CA ASP A 89 -0.16 13.52 8.19
C ASP A 89 -0.83 14.86 8.52
N ALA A 90 -2.13 15.01 8.26
CA ALA A 90 -2.90 16.22 8.46
C ALA A 90 -3.69 16.24 9.79
N SER A 91 -3.84 15.09 10.46
CA SER A 91 -4.71 14.95 11.63
C SER A 91 -4.06 15.41 12.93
N ARG A 92 -4.93 15.67 13.91
CA ARG A 92 -4.50 15.94 15.29
C ARG A 92 -3.91 14.69 15.93
N LYS A 93 -2.94 14.91 16.81
CA LYS A 93 -2.28 13.80 17.52
C LYS A 93 -3.24 13.18 18.53
N THR A 94 -3.40 11.86 18.48
CA THR A 94 -4.05 11.07 19.52
C THR A 94 -2.99 10.64 20.53
N PRO A 95 -3.10 10.93 21.83
CA PRO A 95 -2.17 10.46 22.85
C PRO A 95 -2.08 8.92 22.84
N GLY A 96 -0.88 8.37 22.89
CA GLY A 96 -0.68 6.91 22.92
C GLY A 96 -0.90 6.18 21.60
N PHE A 97 -1.23 6.87 20.51
CA PHE A 97 -1.55 6.23 19.21
C PHE A 97 -0.46 5.30 18.69
N CYS A 98 0.80 5.61 18.94
CA CYS A 98 1.95 4.84 18.48
C CYS A 98 2.55 3.88 19.53
N ASP A 99 2.05 3.86 20.77
CA ASP A 99 2.69 3.14 21.88
C ASP A 99 2.82 1.64 21.63
N ASP A 100 1.81 1.02 21.01
CA ASP A 100 1.78 -0.41 20.71
C ASP A 100 2.11 -0.75 19.26
N VAL A 101 2.60 0.21 18.47
CA VAL A 101 2.92 0.01 17.06
C VAL A 101 4.39 -0.40 16.91
N PRO A 102 4.69 -1.66 16.50
CA PRO A 102 6.06 -2.11 16.33
C PRO A 102 6.73 -1.45 15.12
N ARG A 103 8.06 -1.33 15.17
CA ARG A 103 8.83 -0.81 14.04
C ARG A 103 8.84 -1.82 12.89
N ALA A 104 8.89 -1.33 11.64
CA ALA A 104 8.95 -2.18 10.46
C ALA A 104 10.19 -3.08 10.44
N THR A 105 11.28 -2.67 11.09
CA THR A 105 12.49 -3.47 11.28
C THR A 105 12.31 -4.68 12.19
N GLU A 106 11.28 -4.68 13.04
CA GLU A 106 10.90 -5.81 13.88
C GLU A 106 9.95 -6.74 13.13
N PHE A 107 10.40 -7.40 12.07
CA PHE A 107 9.59 -8.12 11.08
C PHE A 107 8.51 -9.02 11.69
N MET A 108 8.87 -9.87 12.65
CA MET A 108 7.92 -10.81 13.26
C MET A 108 6.84 -10.09 14.07
N LYS A 109 7.23 -9.13 14.90
CA LYS A 109 6.29 -8.32 15.68
C LYS A 109 5.39 -7.47 14.78
N SER A 110 5.97 -6.86 13.74
CA SER A 110 5.25 -6.08 12.74
C SER A 110 4.21 -6.92 12.00
N ALA A 111 4.59 -8.11 11.54
CA ALA A 111 3.66 -9.02 10.88
C ALA A 111 2.53 -9.47 11.83
N GLN A 112 2.86 -9.88 13.04
CA GLN A 112 1.90 -10.29 14.05
C GLN A 112 0.92 -9.16 14.40
N TRP A 113 1.43 -7.96 14.63
CA TRP A 113 0.63 -6.79 14.94
C TRP A 113 -0.40 -6.50 13.82
N ARG A 114 0.00 -6.52 12.54
CA ARG A 114 -0.93 -6.32 11.41
C ARG A 114 -1.99 -7.41 11.32
N ILE A 115 -1.63 -8.66 11.57
CA ILE A 115 -2.58 -9.77 11.63
C ILE A 115 -3.60 -9.55 12.75
N ASP A 116 -3.15 -9.11 13.94
CA ASP A 116 -4.01 -8.86 15.07
C ASP A 116 -4.94 -7.66 14.83
N GLN A 117 -4.48 -6.60 14.15
CA GLN A 117 -5.35 -5.50 13.73
C GLN A 117 -6.45 -6.01 12.76
N CYS A 118 -6.10 -6.83 11.79
CA CYS A 118 -7.09 -7.42 10.86
C CYS A 118 -8.10 -8.31 11.59
N ARG A 119 -7.67 -9.06 12.60
CA ARG A 119 -8.55 -9.87 13.43
C ARG A 119 -9.54 -9.01 14.23
N ARG A 120 -9.07 -7.90 14.83
CA ARG A 120 -9.92 -6.98 15.61
C ARG A 120 -11.05 -6.36 14.78
N ILE A 121 -10.83 -6.14 13.50
CA ILE A 121 -11.82 -5.55 12.59
C ILE A 121 -12.61 -6.60 11.78
N ASN A 122 -12.52 -7.89 12.14
CA ASN A 122 -13.18 -9.02 11.47
C ASN A 122 -12.79 -9.20 10.00
N LEU A 123 -11.52 -8.96 9.66
CA LEU A 123 -10.93 -9.15 8.32
C LEU A 123 -9.76 -10.14 8.35
N SER A 124 -9.77 -11.13 9.25
CA SER A 124 -8.69 -12.12 9.43
C SER A 124 -8.40 -12.98 8.19
N GLY A 125 -9.39 -13.19 7.31
CA GLY A 125 -9.25 -13.93 6.05
C GLY A 125 -8.90 -13.09 4.83
N ASP A 126 -8.84 -11.77 4.98
CA ASP A 126 -8.59 -10.85 3.87
C ASP A 126 -7.09 -10.67 3.63
N ARG A 127 -6.63 -11.04 2.41
CA ARG A 127 -5.20 -10.98 2.05
C ARG A 127 -4.64 -9.56 1.97
N TYR A 128 -5.48 -8.56 1.75
CA TYR A 128 -5.06 -7.17 1.57
C TYR A 128 -5.20 -6.34 2.85
N CYS A 129 -5.89 -6.85 3.87
CA CYS A 129 -6.10 -6.15 5.12
C CYS A 129 -4.80 -5.68 5.78
N GLN A 130 -3.76 -6.49 5.76
CA GLN A 130 -2.47 -6.13 6.38
C GLN A 130 -1.84 -4.87 5.74
N GLN A 131 -2.14 -4.59 4.48
CA GLN A 131 -1.64 -3.39 3.78
C GLN A 131 -2.27 -2.11 4.33
N LEU A 132 -3.49 -2.18 4.85
CA LEU A 132 -4.17 -1.01 5.44
C LEU A 132 -3.39 -0.43 6.62
N PHE A 133 -2.68 -1.26 7.39
CA PHE A 133 -1.98 -0.83 8.60
C PHE A 133 -0.52 -0.43 8.37
N GLN A 134 0.00 -0.58 7.13
CA GLN A 134 1.36 -0.09 6.79
C GLN A 134 1.52 1.42 6.97
N PRO A 135 0.56 2.28 6.56
CA PRO A 135 0.67 3.72 6.78
C PRO A 135 0.76 4.11 8.25
N VAL A 136 0.08 3.37 9.14
CA VAL A 136 0.15 3.59 10.59
C VAL A 136 1.56 3.35 11.11
N GLN A 137 2.20 2.24 10.73
CA GLN A 137 3.58 1.93 11.12
C GLN A 137 4.55 3.00 10.59
N GLN A 138 4.44 3.36 9.30
CA GLN A 138 5.29 4.38 8.71
C GLN A 138 5.14 5.74 9.40
N PHE A 139 3.91 6.13 9.74
CA PHE A 139 3.61 7.36 10.45
C PHE A 139 4.26 7.37 11.84
N CYS A 140 4.15 6.27 12.60
CA CYS A 140 4.74 6.16 13.93
C CYS A 140 6.27 6.16 13.88
N GLU A 141 6.89 5.48 12.89
CA GLU A 141 8.34 5.49 12.70
C GLU A 141 8.89 6.86 12.34
N MET A 142 8.20 7.63 11.51
CA MET A 142 8.61 8.99 11.16
C MET A 142 8.58 9.93 12.36
N LYS A 143 7.68 9.70 13.31
CA LYS A 143 7.61 10.50 14.56
C LYS A 143 8.73 10.15 15.53
N ASP A 144 9.11 8.88 15.62
CA ASP A 144 10.19 8.40 16.51
C ASP A 144 11.59 8.67 15.95
N SER A 145 11.70 8.99 14.66
CA SER A 145 12.96 9.35 14.02
C SER A 145 13.35 10.77 14.49
N PRO A 146 14.50 10.94 15.18
CA PRO A 146 14.99 12.28 15.50
C PRO A 146 15.18 13.04 14.18
N ARG A 147 14.47 14.15 14.00
CA ARG A 147 14.68 15.05 12.88
C ARG A 147 16.14 15.42 12.83
N LYS A 148 16.89 14.88 11.87
CA LYS A 148 18.21 15.42 11.53
C LYS A 148 17.97 16.84 11.02
N GLN A 149 18.22 17.80 11.90
CA GLN A 149 18.39 19.22 11.55
C GLN A 149 19.68 19.39 10.80
#